data_efbaf22068916e4166d272741e852a54
#
_entry.id   efbaf22068916e4166d272741e852a54
#
_cell.length_a   1.000
_cell.length_b   1.000
_cell.length_c   1.000
_cell.angle_alpha   90.00
_cell.angle_beta   90.00
_cell.angle_gamma   90.00
#
_symmetry.space_group_name_H-M   'P 1'
#
loop_
_entity.id
_entity.type
_entity.pdbx_description
1 polymer ?
#
loop_
_entity_poly.entity_id
_entity_poly.type
_entity_poly.pdbx_seq_one_letter_code
_entity_poly.pdbx_strand_id
1 'polypeptide(L)'
;MTRVSSFLAASFAVGVALASAAAPARAADYVESGPGYDDTCGQARVLNRIINKFSYQVRHVPNLPQVAIQDFSDVRLTHFEPSRDPEMDAVARHYCRATAHLSDGVQRPVWYLVEEGQGFVGIGNNVEFCVSGFDRWHVYNGNCRTLY
;
A
#
# COMPACT_ATOMS: atom_id res chain seq x y z
N MET A 1 68.60 -52.04 -28.71
CA MET A 1 67.13 -52.12 -28.88
C MET A 1 66.52 -51.59 -27.68
N THR A 2 66.23 -50.27 -27.64
CA THR A 2 65.74 -49.57 -26.48
C THR A 2 64.46 -48.87 -26.87
N ARG A 3 63.34 -49.27 -26.27
CA ARG A 3 62.04 -48.65 -26.48
C ARG A 3 61.85 -47.53 -25.52
N VAL A 4 61.61 -46.35 -26.05
CA VAL A 4 61.24 -45.14 -25.23
C VAL A 4 59.73 -45.08 -25.22
N SER A 5 59.14 -45.17 -24.00
CA SER A 5 57.71 -44.98 -23.80
C SER A 5 57.41 -43.52 -23.44
N SER A 6 56.67 -42.83 -24.29
CA SER A 6 56.18 -41.47 -24.04
C SER A 6 54.93 -41.50 -23.17
N PHE A 7 54.96 -40.90 -22.00
CA PHE A 7 53.79 -40.65 -21.19
C PHE A 7 53.16 -39.30 -21.56
N LEU A 8 51.95 -39.36 -22.11
CA LEU A 8 51.10 -38.18 -22.32
C LEU A 8 50.40 -37.85 -21.00
N ALA A 9 50.71 -36.71 -20.42
CA ALA A 9 50.01 -36.16 -19.26
C ALA A 9 48.79 -35.34 -19.77
N ALA A 10 47.58 -35.85 -19.53
CA ALA A 10 46.36 -35.14 -19.80
C ALA A 10 45.99 -34.26 -18.61
N SER A 11 46.10 -32.95 -18.76
CA SER A 11 45.68 -31.97 -17.77
C SER A 11 44.19 -31.73 -17.88
N PHE A 12 43.40 -32.21 -16.91
CA PHE A 12 41.98 -31.84 -16.77
C PHE A 12 41.85 -30.48 -16.09
N ALA A 13 41.47 -29.47 -16.85
CA ALA A 13 41.06 -28.19 -16.30
C ALA A 13 39.57 -28.28 -15.84
N VAL A 14 39.37 -28.29 -14.50
CA VAL A 14 38.04 -28.23 -13.91
C VAL A 14 37.62 -26.76 -13.88
N GLY A 15 36.77 -26.35 -14.85
CA GLY A 15 36.13 -25.06 -14.85
C GLY A 15 34.98 -25.01 -13.83
N VAL A 16 35.17 -24.31 -12.70
CA VAL A 16 34.10 -24.02 -11.75
C VAL A 16 33.28 -22.88 -12.31
N ALA A 17 32.10 -23.16 -12.86
CA ALA A 17 31.13 -22.17 -13.27
C ALA A 17 30.42 -21.64 -12.00
N LEU A 18 30.78 -20.43 -11.55
CA LEU A 18 30.03 -19.69 -10.54
C LEU A 18 28.71 -19.19 -11.18
N ALA A 19 27.64 -19.93 -10.98
CA ALA A 19 26.30 -19.47 -11.29
C ALA A 19 25.91 -18.37 -10.27
N SER A 20 26.06 -17.10 -10.65
CA SER A 20 25.53 -15.98 -9.90
C SER A 20 24.01 -16.02 -9.96
N ALA A 21 23.35 -16.49 -8.90
CA ALA A 21 21.92 -16.34 -8.73
C ALA A 21 21.62 -14.84 -8.56
N ALA A 22 21.20 -14.19 -9.61
CA ALA A 22 20.63 -12.84 -9.55
C ALA A 22 19.28 -12.94 -8.80
N ALA A 23 19.30 -12.63 -7.51
CA ALA A 23 18.05 -12.40 -6.79
C ALA A 23 17.33 -11.19 -7.44
N PRO A 24 16.01 -11.28 -7.70
CA PRO A 24 15.29 -10.12 -8.17
C PRO A 24 15.41 -9.02 -7.10
N ALA A 25 16.06 -7.92 -7.45
CA ALA A 25 16.04 -6.72 -6.64
C ALA A 25 14.60 -6.22 -6.63
N ARG A 26 13.88 -6.43 -5.52
CA ARG A 26 12.68 -5.67 -5.25
C ARG A 26 13.16 -4.24 -5.00
N ALA A 27 12.98 -3.37 -5.99
CA ALA A 27 13.01 -1.95 -5.76
C ALA A 27 11.82 -1.65 -4.82
N ALA A 28 12.09 -1.66 -3.51
CA ALA A 28 11.26 -0.93 -2.59
C ALA A 28 11.52 0.54 -2.96
N ASP A 29 10.55 1.20 -3.59
CA ASP A 29 10.54 2.64 -3.67
C ASP A 29 10.50 3.17 -2.24
N TYR A 30 11.69 3.37 -1.69
CA TYR A 30 11.88 4.11 -0.44
C TYR A 30 11.61 5.56 -0.80
N VAL A 31 10.37 6.00 -0.63
CA VAL A 31 10.05 7.42 -0.64
C VAL A 31 10.75 7.99 0.60
N GLU A 32 11.87 8.64 0.37
CA GLU A 32 12.62 9.34 1.40
C GLU A 32 11.68 10.38 2.03
N SER A 33 11.29 10.12 3.28
CA SER A 33 10.42 10.99 4.05
C SER A 33 11.15 12.28 4.34
N GLY A 34 10.90 13.32 3.54
CA GLY A 34 11.33 14.67 3.84
C GLY A 34 10.72 15.15 5.17
N PRO A 35 11.30 16.20 5.80
CA PRO A 35 10.74 16.74 7.04
C PRO A 35 9.30 17.22 6.81
N GLY A 36 8.33 16.53 7.41
CA GLY A 36 6.90 16.75 7.25
C GLY A 36 6.13 15.59 6.58
N TYR A 37 6.79 14.50 6.20
CA TYR A 37 6.12 13.30 5.70
C TYR A 37 5.52 12.53 6.87
N ASP A 38 4.19 12.55 6.95
CA ASP A 38 3.45 11.70 7.88
C ASP A 38 3.20 10.34 7.23
N ASP A 39 3.84 9.31 7.79
CA ASP A 39 3.73 7.92 7.31
C ASP A 39 2.35 7.30 7.59
N THR A 40 1.48 7.98 8.35
CA THR A 40 0.17 7.45 8.76
C THR A 40 -0.68 7.04 7.57
N CYS A 41 -0.69 7.84 6.50
CA CYS A 41 -1.47 7.55 5.29
C CYS A 41 -1.01 6.25 4.59
N GLY A 42 0.30 5.99 4.54
CA GLY A 42 0.90 4.85 3.85
C GLY A 42 0.96 3.56 4.66
N GLN A 43 0.54 3.60 5.92
CA GLN A 43 0.64 2.41 6.77
C GLN A 43 -0.16 1.24 6.22
N ALA A 44 0.49 0.09 6.07
CA ALA A 44 -0.13 -1.12 5.54
C ALA A 44 -1.43 -1.50 6.27
N ARG A 45 -1.51 -1.28 7.60
CA ARG A 45 -2.73 -1.51 8.39
C ARG A 45 -3.90 -0.60 7.97
N VAL A 46 -3.62 0.65 7.58
CA VAL A 46 -4.63 1.62 7.11
C VAL A 46 -5.14 1.19 5.74
N LEU A 47 -4.23 0.96 4.79
CA LEU A 47 -4.57 0.55 3.43
C LEU A 47 -5.31 -0.78 3.40
N ASN A 48 -4.88 -1.77 4.18
CA ASN A 48 -5.57 -3.07 4.31
C ASN A 48 -6.98 -2.91 4.90
N ARG A 49 -7.18 -1.97 5.84
CA ARG A 49 -8.51 -1.70 6.37
C ARG A 49 -9.44 -1.12 5.31
N ILE A 50 -8.92 -0.24 4.43
CA ILE A 50 -9.68 0.29 3.28
C ILE A 50 -10.06 -0.84 2.34
N ILE A 51 -9.13 -1.72 1.95
CA ILE A 51 -9.39 -2.87 1.08
C ILE A 51 -10.53 -3.73 1.65
N ASN A 52 -10.45 -4.08 2.94
CA ASN A 52 -11.45 -4.93 3.60
C ASN A 52 -12.83 -4.26 3.65
N LYS A 53 -12.89 -2.99 4.05
CA LYS A 53 -14.15 -2.22 4.11
C LYS A 53 -14.75 -2.02 2.71
N PHE A 54 -13.93 -1.72 1.69
CA PHE A 54 -14.37 -1.59 0.31
C PHE A 54 -14.93 -2.91 -0.23
N SER A 55 -14.24 -4.03 0.01
CA SER A 55 -14.72 -5.36 -0.35
C SER A 55 -16.07 -5.69 0.31
N TYR A 56 -16.29 -5.27 1.55
CA TYR A 56 -17.59 -5.37 2.20
C TYR A 56 -18.64 -4.49 1.53
N GLN A 57 -18.30 -3.21 1.27
CA GLN A 57 -19.19 -2.23 0.65
C GLN A 57 -19.73 -2.70 -0.70
N VAL A 58 -18.86 -3.14 -1.62
CA VAL A 58 -19.29 -3.54 -2.97
C VAL A 58 -20.20 -4.76 -2.95
N ARG A 59 -20.07 -5.65 -1.95
CA ARG A 59 -20.96 -6.83 -1.82
C ARG A 59 -22.32 -6.52 -1.20
N HIS A 60 -22.43 -5.46 -0.40
CA HIS A 60 -23.64 -5.21 0.41
C HIS A 60 -24.42 -3.98 -0.06
N VAL A 61 -23.78 -3.05 -0.79
CA VAL A 61 -24.48 -1.89 -1.35
C VAL A 61 -25.03 -2.24 -2.73
N PRO A 62 -26.36 -2.16 -2.95
CA PRO A 62 -26.98 -2.53 -4.22
C PRO A 62 -26.43 -1.74 -5.41
N ASN A 63 -26.31 -2.42 -6.55
CA ASN A 63 -25.93 -1.82 -7.84
C ASN A 63 -24.52 -1.17 -7.86
N LEU A 64 -23.63 -1.55 -6.98
CA LEU A 64 -22.20 -1.25 -7.14
C LEU A 64 -21.52 -2.30 -8.02
N PRO A 65 -20.52 -1.90 -8.83
CA PRO A 65 -19.67 -2.85 -9.54
C PRO A 65 -18.98 -3.79 -8.57
N GLN A 66 -18.95 -5.09 -8.87
CA GLN A 66 -18.30 -6.11 -8.04
C GLN A 66 -16.81 -6.16 -8.38
N VAL A 67 -16.06 -5.22 -7.86
CA VAL A 67 -14.62 -5.07 -8.07
C VAL A 67 -13.88 -5.07 -6.73
N ALA A 68 -12.58 -5.31 -6.76
CA ALA A 68 -11.70 -5.27 -5.59
C ALA A 68 -10.61 -4.21 -5.80
N ILE A 69 -10.13 -3.60 -4.73
CA ILE A 69 -8.89 -2.84 -4.76
C ILE A 69 -7.73 -3.82 -4.71
N GLN A 70 -6.85 -3.77 -5.70
CA GLN A 70 -5.67 -4.63 -5.82
C GLN A 70 -4.43 -3.96 -5.21
N ASP A 71 -4.31 -2.63 -5.40
CA ASP A 71 -3.15 -1.86 -4.96
C ASP A 71 -3.49 -0.37 -4.84
N PHE A 72 -2.56 0.40 -4.26
CA PHE A 72 -2.61 1.85 -4.16
C PHE A 72 -1.33 2.47 -4.69
N SER A 73 -1.48 3.61 -5.36
CA SER A 73 -0.37 4.50 -5.73
C SER A 73 -0.67 5.93 -5.29
N ASP A 74 0.33 6.82 -5.37
CA ASP A 74 0.22 8.25 -5.04
C ASP A 74 -0.35 8.52 -3.63
N VAL A 75 -0.01 7.67 -2.68
CA VAL A 75 -0.44 7.81 -1.28
C VAL A 75 0.20 9.06 -0.69
N ARG A 76 -0.63 9.99 -0.16
CA ARG A 76 -0.13 11.22 0.44
C ARG A 76 -1.08 11.82 1.47
N LEU A 77 -0.52 12.53 2.43
CA LEU A 77 -1.24 13.41 3.33
C LEU A 77 -1.70 14.66 2.56
N THR A 78 -2.95 15.06 2.71
CA THR A 78 -3.50 16.30 2.15
C THR A 78 -3.68 17.38 3.22
N HIS A 79 -4.08 16.98 4.41
CA HIS A 79 -4.30 17.86 5.54
C HIS A 79 -4.10 17.11 6.86
N PHE A 80 -3.57 17.81 7.88
CA PHE A 80 -3.39 17.26 9.22
C PHE A 80 -4.01 18.21 10.26
N GLU A 81 -4.88 17.66 11.10
CA GLU A 81 -5.42 18.34 12.27
C GLU A 81 -4.80 17.70 13.52
N PRO A 82 -3.88 18.40 14.21
CA PRO A 82 -3.30 17.86 15.43
C PRO A 82 -4.34 17.84 16.57
N SER A 83 -4.15 16.91 17.49
CA SER A 83 -4.85 16.97 18.77
C SER A 83 -4.50 18.28 19.48
N ARG A 84 -5.50 19.13 19.73
CA ARG A 84 -5.28 20.47 20.30
C ARG A 84 -5.28 20.47 21.83
N ASP A 85 -5.91 19.49 22.42
CA ASP A 85 -6.05 19.41 23.87
C ASP A 85 -6.26 17.96 24.32
N PRO A 86 -5.26 17.34 24.98
CA PRO A 86 -5.39 15.99 25.50
C PRO A 86 -6.51 15.81 26.54
N GLU A 87 -6.93 16.92 27.19
CA GLU A 87 -8.01 16.88 28.22
C GLU A 87 -9.40 16.99 27.57
N MET A 88 -9.51 17.52 26.35
CA MET A 88 -10.77 17.72 25.64
C MET A 88 -11.07 16.66 24.56
N ASP A 89 -10.44 15.50 24.61
CA ASP A 89 -10.69 14.39 23.68
C ASP A 89 -10.49 14.76 22.18
N ALA A 90 -9.65 15.76 21.92
CA ALA A 90 -9.34 16.21 20.58
C ALA A 90 -8.44 15.18 19.88
N VAL A 91 -9.00 14.48 18.92
CA VAL A 91 -8.34 13.41 18.16
C VAL A 91 -7.50 13.98 17.04
N ALA A 92 -6.27 13.51 16.88
CA ALA A 92 -5.46 13.83 15.71
C ALA A 92 -6.08 13.19 14.46
N ARG A 93 -6.23 13.99 13.40
CA ARG A 93 -6.85 13.59 12.14
C ARG A 93 -5.91 13.80 10.95
N HIS A 94 -5.73 12.73 10.19
CA HIS A 94 -4.92 12.73 8.98
C HIS A 94 -5.84 12.53 7.78
N TYR A 95 -5.98 13.58 6.96
CA TYR A 95 -6.70 13.53 5.70
C TYR A 95 -5.75 13.10 4.61
N CYS A 96 -6.07 12.01 3.96
CA CYS A 96 -5.19 11.33 3.02
C CYS A 96 -5.85 11.17 1.66
N ARG A 97 -5.02 11.07 0.63
CA ARG A 97 -5.45 10.74 -0.72
C ARG A 97 -4.53 9.69 -1.33
N ALA A 98 -5.11 8.81 -2.16
CA ALA A 98 -4.36 7.87 -2.99
C ALA A 98 -5.10 7.62 -4.31
N THR A 99 -4.48 6.85 -5.19
CA THR A 99 -5.09 6.24 -6.38
C THR A 99 -5.28 4.75 -6.11
N ALA A 100 -6.53 4.28 -6.10
CA ALA A 100 -6.85 2.86 -5.98
C ALA A 100 -6.85 2.20 -7.36
N HIS A 101 -6.14 1.09 -7.51
CA HIS A 101 -6.12 0.23 -8.70
C HIS A 101 -7.14 -0.88 -8.51
N LEU A 102 -8.18 -0.91 -9.35
CA LEU A 102 -9.28 -1.86 -9.21
C LEU A 102 -9.05 -3.10 -10.08
N SER A 103 -9.72 -4.20 -9.72
CA SER A 103 -9.60 -5.49 -10.41
C SER A 103 -10.13 -5.50 -11.85
N ASP A 104 -10.89 -4.48 -12.25
CA ASP A 104 -11.35 -4.25 -13.63
C ASP A 104 -10.33 -3.45 -14.47
N GLY A 105 -9.16 -3.13 -13.91
CA GLY A 105 -8.11 -2.33 -14.54
C GLY A 105 -8.35 -0.81 -14.47
N VAL A 106 -9.45 -0.36 -13.87
CA VAL A 106 -9.74 1.07 -13.72
C VAL A 106 -9.05 1.63 -12.49
N GLN A 107 -8.49 2.83 -12.62
CA GLN A 107 -7.93 3.58 -11.50
C GLN A 107 -8.95 4.59 -10.98
N ARG A 108 -9.08 4.68 -9.65
CA ARG A 108 -10.01 5.60 -9.00
C ARG A 108 -9.31 6.39 -7.90
N PRO A 109 -9.53 7.71 -7.80
CA PRO A 109 -9.15 8.47 -6.62
C PRO A 109 -9.86 7.92 -5.38
N VAL A 110 -9.11 7.81 -4.29
CA VAL A 110 -9.63 7.49 -2.97
C VAL A 110 -9.18 8.55 -1.98
N TRP A 111 -10.11 9.05 -1.17
CA TRP A 111 -9.84 9.92 -0.04
C TRP A 111 -10.18 9.15 1.23
N TYR A 112 -9.40 9.36 2.25
CA TYR A 112 -9.63 8.72 3.53
C TYR A 112 -9.13 9.55 4.69
N LEU A 113 -9.82 9.38 5.83
CA LEU A 113 -9.52 9.99 7.10
C LEU A 113 -9.02 8.91 8.05
N VAL A 114 -7.90 9.20 8.71
CA VAL A 114 -7.39 8.36 9.81
C VAL A 114 -7.49 9.18 11.09
N GLU A 115 -8.28 8.68 12.05
CA GLU A 115 -8.44 9.26 13.37
C GLU A 115 -7.68 8.40 14.37
N GLU A 116 -6.70 9.00 15.04
CA GLU A 116 -5.85 8.28 15.99
C GLU A 116 -6.64 7.87 17.24
N GLY A 117 -6.42 6.65 17.71
CA GLY A 117 -7.05 6.16 18.93
C GLY A 117 -8.56 5.89 18.83
N GLN A 118 -9.21 6.18 17.72
CA GLN A 118 -10.67 6.04 17.54
C GLN A 118 -11.06 4.71 16.86
N GLY A 119 -10.25 3.68 16.98
CA GLY A 119 -10.59 2.34 16.54
C GLY A 119 -11.67 1.69 17.40
N PHE A 120 -12.00 0.43 17.09
CA PHE A 120 -13.00 -0.30 17.87
C PHE A 120 -12.61 -0.36 19.36
N VAL A 121 -13.51 0.12 20.23
CA VAL A 121 -13.30 0.24 21.70
C VAL A 121 -12.05 1.10 22.05
N GLY A 122 -11.73 2.11 21.22
CA GLY A 122 -10.57 2.98 21.45
C GLY A 122 -9.22 2.32 21.10
N ILE A 123 -9.21 1.13 20.50
CA ILE A 123 -7.97 0.43 20.14
C ILE A 123 -7.61 0.69 18.68
N GLY A 124 -6.43 1.28 18.47
CA GLY A 124 -5.93 1.62 17.13
C GLY A 124 -6.70 2.79 16.52
N ASN A 125 -6.52 3.00 15.22
CA ASN A 125 -7.07 4.15 14.51
C ASN A 125 -8.40 3.81 13.86
N ASN A 126 -9.35 4.76 13.83
CA ASN A 126 -10.47 4.67 12.90
C ASN A 126 -10.01 5.05 11.49
N VAL A 127 -10.60 4.42 10.48
CA VAL A 127 -10.35 4.74 9.07
C VAL A 127 -11.69 4.87 8.35
N GLU A 128 -12.01 6.07 7.91
CA GLU A 128 -13.10 6.35 6.98
C GLU A 128 -12.52 6.51 5.57
N PHE A 129 -13.26 6.12 4.55
CA PHE A 129 -12.77 6.22 3.18
C PHE A 129 -13.90 6.38 2.17
N CYS A 130 -13.58 6.98 1.06
CA CYS A 130 -14.48 7.12 -0.09
C CYS A 130 -13.70 6.91 -1.39
N VAL A 131 -14.12 5.92 -2.18
CA VAL A 131 -13.61 5.70 -3.54
C VAL A 131 -14.52 6.42 -4.51
N SER A 132 -13.93 7.23 -5.41
CA SER A 132 -14.71 7.99 -6.40
C SER A 132 -15.58 7.07 -7.26
N GLY A 133 -16.86 7.39 -7.32
CA GLY A 133 -17.89 6.60 -8.03
C GLY A 133 -18.52 5.49 -7.20
N PHE A 134 -18.10 5.29 -5.94
CA PHE A 134 -18.66 4.29 -5.03
C PHE A 134 -19.43 4.88 -3.83
N ASP A 135 -19.55 6.22 -3.75
CA ASP A 135 -20.39 6.92 -2.74
C ASP A 135 -21.86 6.99 -3.21
N ARG A 136 -22.49 5.82 -3.37
CA ARG A 136 -23.85 5.72 -3.95
C ARG A 136 -24.91 6.44 -3.11
N TRP A 137 -24.78 6.41 -1.80
CA TRP A 137 -25.75 7.05 -0.90
C TRP A 137 -25.36 8.45 -0.48
N HIS A 138 -24.31 9.01 -1.09
CA HIS A 138 -23.79 10.33 -0.81
C HIS A 138 -23.44 10.54 0.67
N VAL A 139 -22.95 9.49 1.32
CA VAL A 139 -22.49 9.53 2.71
C VAL A 139 -21.43 10.62 2.89
N TYR A 140 -20.58 10.77 1.87
CA TYR A 140 -19.51 11.78 1.84
C TYR A 140 -19.86 12.97 0.94
N ASN A 141 -21.13 13.39 0.96
CA ASN A 141 -21.68 14.56 0.24
C ASN A 141 -21.44 14.54 -1.28
N GLY A 142 -21.45 13.35 -1.88
CA GLY A 142 -21.17 13.13 -3.29
C GLY A 142 -19.71 13.45 -3.64
N ASN A 143 -19.09 12.63 -4.47
CA ASN A 143 -17.69 12.78 -4.86
C ASN A 143 -16.68 12.89 -3.70
N CYS A 144 -16.98 12.28 -2.55
CA CYS A 144 -16.07 12.20 -1.40
C CYS A 144 -15.69 13.55 -0.74
N ARG A 145 -16.50 14.61 -0.91
CA ARG A 145 -16.14 15.99 -0.55
C ARG A 145 -15.82 16.22 0.92
N THR A 146 -16.36 15.41 1.83
CA THR A 146 -16.13 15.58 3.27
C THR A 146 -14.80 15.01 3.74
N LEU A 147 -14.05 14.36 2.84
CA LEU A 147 -12.75 13.76 3.13
C LEU A 147 -11.59 14.47 2.41
N TYR A 148 -11.78 15.66 1.88
CA TYR A 148 -10.73 16.44 1.20
C TYR A 148 -9.89 17.21 2.20
#